data_4bf07797d5b08f21382ebf2019fb71de
#
_entry.id   4bf07797d5b08f21382ebf2019fb71de
#
_cell.length_a   1.000
_cell.length_b   1.000
_cell.length_c   1.000
_cell.angle_alpha   90.00
_cell.angle_beta   90.00
_cell.angle_gamma   90.00
#
_symmetry.space_group_name_H-M   'P 1'
#
loop_
_entity.id
_entity.type
_entity.pdbx_description
1 polymer ?
#
loop_
_entity_poly.entity_id
_entity_poly.type
_entity_poly.pdbx_seq_one_letter_code
_entity_poly.pdbx_strand_id
1 'polypeptide(L)'
;MKTAKTLDWSGLFVALATPFDAAGKVDLPAFRKLVRHVATGADVLVPLGSTGEAATIEDAERDAIIKACIEEAGGKQVCVGTGHNATAKACALTRRALELGAHGALVVTPYYNKPMPRGLVAHFAAVTEAAPGLPLIAYNVPGRTGSNLLPK
;
A
#
# COMPACT_ATOMS: atom_id res chain seq x y z
N MET A 1 -23.70 11.09 -0.47
CA MET A 1 -22.82 10.05 0.14
C MET A 1 -22.44 9.08 -0.95
N LYS A 2 -21.15 9.04 -1.37
CA LYS A 2 -20.68 7.99 -2.28
C LYS A 2 -20.69 6.69 -1.48
N THR A 3 -21.49 5.70 -1.88
CA THR A 3 -21.45 4.34 -1.36
C THR A 3 -20.01 3.84 -1.44
N ALA A 4 -19.45 3.43 -0.30
CA ALA A 4 -18.15 2.77 -0.28
C ALA A 4 -18.21 1.60 -1.27
N LYS A 5 -17.38 1.64 -2.33
CA LYS A 5 -17.23 0.51 -3.23
C LYS A 5 -16.71 -0.64 -2.36
N THR A 6 -17.52 -1.66 -2.18
CA THR A 6 -17.06 -2.91 -1.54
C THR A 6 -15.93 -3.45 -2.38
N LEU A 7 -14.74 -3.52 -1.78
CA LEU A 7 -13.59 -4.14 -2.42
C LEU A 7 -13.91 -5.65 -2.57
N ASP A 8 -13.78 -6.17 -3.77
CA ASP A 8 -13.77 -7.61 -3.96
C ASP A 8 -12.36 -8.12 -3.62
N TRP A 9 -12.27 -8.88 -2.53
CA TRP A 9 -11.02 -9.43 -2.03
C TRP A 9 -10.67 -10.79 -2.65
N SER A 10 -11.43 -11.22 -3.64
CA SER A 10 -11.12 -12.40 -4.46
C SER A 10 -10.19 -12.04 -5.61
N GLY A 11 -9.43 -13.03 -6.10
CA GLY A 11 -8.59 -12.88 -7.28
C GLY A 11 -7.11 -12.69 -7.02
N LEU A 12 -6.39 -12.29 -8.07
CA LEU A 12 -4.94 -12.15 -8.10
C LEU A 12 -4.51 -10.72 -7.76
N PHE A 13 -3.86 -10.56 -6.61
CA PHE A 13 -3.21 -9.32 -6.19
C PHE A 13 -1.76 -9.31 -6.65
N VAL A 14 -1.38 -8.38 -7.50
CA VAL A 14 -0.02 -8.31 -8.04
C VAL A 14 0.74 -7.13 -7.44
N ALA A 15 1.81 -7.45 -6.69
CA ALA A 15 2.73 -6.46 -6.16
C ALA A 15 3.57 -5.87 -7.31
N LEU A 16 3.54 -4.55 -7.45
CA LEU A 16 4.25 -3.82 -8.50
C LEU A 16 5.66 -3.43 -8.05
N ALA A 17 6.65 -3.63 -8.92
CA ALA A 17 7.95 -3.01 -8.78
C ALA A 17 7.88 -1.51 -9.07
N THR A 18 8.83 -0.75 -8.55
CA THR A 18 9.01 0.67 -8.89
C THR A 18 10.26 0.82 -9.77
N PRO A 19 10.11 1.13 -11.06
CA PRO A 19 11.25 1.45 -11.89
C PRO A 19 11.91 2.75 -11.47
N PHE A 20 13.25 2.79 -11.55
CA PHE A 20 14.05 3.98 -11.30
C PHE A 20 14.89 4.33 -12.52
N ASP A 21 15.15 5.60 -12.71
CA ASP A 21 16.09 6.09 -13.71
C ASP A 21 17.56 5.96 -13.26
N ALA A 22 18.49 6.35 -14.11
CA ALA A 22 19.92 6.28 -13.82
C ALA A 22 20.35 7.23 -12.66
N ALA A 23 19.52 8.21 -12.30
CA ALA A 23 19.74 9.11 -11.17
C ALA A 23 19.10 8.61 -9.88
N GLY A 24 18.45 7.41 -9.90
CA GLY A 24 17.77 6.83 -8.75
C GLY A 24 16.41 7.46 -8.44
N LYS A 25 15.83 8.22 -9.37
CA LYS A 25 14.48 8.77 -9.26
C LYS A 25 13.46 7.84 -9.89
N VAL A 26 12.22 7.92 -9.41
CA VAL A 26 11.13 7.09 -9.95
C VAL A 26 10.91 7.40 -11.44
N ASP A 27 11.06 6.38 -12.30
CA ASP A 27 10.71 6.45 -13.72
C ASP A 27 9.21 6.24 -13.91
N LEU A 28 8.43 7.33 -13.78
CA LEU A 28 6.99 7.29 -13.94
C LEU A 28 6.53 6.81 -15.34
N PRO A 29 7.17 7.18 -16.46
CA PRO A 29 6.87 6.61 -17.77
C PRO A 29 6.99 5.08 -17.83
N ALA A 30 8.08 4.53 -17.28
CA ALA A 30 8.26 3.08 -17.19
C ALA A 30 7.25 2.44 -16.23
N PHE A 31 6.98 3.07 -15.09
CA PHE A 31 5.97 2.59 -14.14
C PHE A 31 4.57 2.52 -14.77
N ARG A 32 4.15 3.54 -15.52
CA ARG A 32 2.86 3.54 -16.24
C ARG A 32 2.75 2.38 -17.24
N LYS A 33 3.81 2.08 -17.97
CA LYS A 33 3.86 0.92 -18.89
C LYS A 33 3.72 -0.39 -18.13
N LEU A 34 4.42 -0.53 -17.00
CA LEU A 34 4.32 -1.71 -16.13
C LEU A 34 2.89 -1.90 -15.61
N VAL A 35 2.25 -0.84 -15.12
CA VAL A 35 0.86 -0.88 -14.62
C VAL A 35 -0.08 -1.39 -15.71
N ARG A 36 -0.04 -0.81 -16.91
CA ARG A 36 -0.89 -1.26 -18.04
C ARG A 36 -0.66 -2.73 -18.38
N HIS A 37 0.60 -3.17 -18.41
CA HIS A 37 0.94 -4.56 -18.69
C HIS A 37 0.38 -5.51 -17.63
N VAL A 38 0.60 -5.22 -16.36
CA VAL A 38 0.15 -6.08 -15.24
C VAL A 38 -1.38 -6.08 -15.14
N ALA A 39 -2.03 -4.97 -15.40
CA ALA A 39 -3.49 -4.85 -15.35
C ALA A 39 -4.23 -5.81 -16.31
N THR A 40 -3.57 -6.32 -17.34
CA THR A 40 -4.17 -7.31 -18.27
C THR A 40 -4.44 -8.66 -17.60
N GLY A 41 -3.70 -9.03 -16.56
CA GLY A 41 -3.81 -10.32 -15.88
C GLY A 41 -4.10 -10.25 -14.37
N ALA A 42 -4.06 -9.06 -13.77
CA ALA A 42 -4.32 -8.87 -12.36
C ALA A 42 -5.79 -8.51 -12.10
N ASP A 43 -6.29 -8.84 -10.90
CA ASP A 43 -7.56 -8.34 -10.39
C ASP A 43 -7.34 -7.09 -9.53
N VAL A 44 -6.26 -7.07 -8.75
CA VAL A 44 -5.87 -5.94 -7.90
C VAL A 44 -4.39 -5.61 -8.09
N LEU A 45 -4.08 -4.34 -8.27
CA LEU A 45 -2.72 -3.82 -8.38
C LEU A 45 -2.24 -3.33 -7.01
N VAL A 46 -1.01 -3.72 -6.62
CA VAL A 46 -0.48 -3.37 -5.30
C VAL A 46 0.83 -2.59 -5.44
N PRO A 47 0.77 -1.25 -5.66
CA PRO A 47 1.95 -0.40 -5.65
C PRO A 47 2.44 -0.15 -4.22
N LEU A 48 3.71 0.24 -4.08
CA LEU A 48 4.32 0.66 -2.81
C LEU A 48 4.30 -0.42 -1.71
N GLY A 49 4.30 -1.70 -2.11
CA GLY A 49 4.64 -2.81 -1.20
C GLY A 49 6.15 -2.99 -1.08
N SER A 50 6.59 -4.09 -0.44
CA SER A 50 8.02 -4.43 -0.34
C SER A 50 8.67 -4.63 -1.72
N THR A 51 7.95 -5.20 -2.68
CA THR A 51 8.38 -5.36 -4.07
C THR A 51 8.61 -4.02 -4.75
N GLY A 52 7.83 -3.00 -4.40
CA GLY A 52 7.94 -1.64 -4.92
C GLY A 52 8.92 -0.76 -4.14
N GLU A 53 9.76 -1.33 -3.28
CA GLU A 53 10.81 -0.63 -2.51
C GLU A 53 10.29 0.58 -1.71
N ALA A 54 9.07 0.46 -1.19
CA ALA A 54 8.34 1.56 -0.55
C ALA A 54 9.11 2.29 0.56
N ALA A 55 10.04 1.61 1.25
CA ALA A 55 10.81 2.19 2.34
C ALA A 55 11.82 3.27 1.89
N THR A 56 12.20 3.27 0.61
CA THR A 56 13.18 4.18 0.03
C THR A 56 12.56 5.27 -0.85
N ILE A 57 11.23 5.23 -1.07
CA ILE A 57 10.50 6.20 -1.91
C ILE A 57 10.19 7.47 -1.11
N GLU A 58 10.55 8.62 -1.68
CA GLU A 58 10.21 9.93 -1.13
C GLU A 58 8.70 10.19 -1.15
N ASP A 59 8.18 10.96 -0.18
CA ASP A 59 6.74 11.20 -0.06
C ASP A 59 6.12 11.83 -1.31
N ALA A 60 6.81 12.75 -1.96
CA ALA A 60 6.34 13.37 -3.20
C ALA A 60 6.23 12.38 -4.37
N GLU A 61 7.17 11.42 -4.44
CA GLU A 61 7.16 10.35 -5.45
C GLU A 61 6.04 9.34 -5.17
N ARG A 62 5.71 9.07 -3.89
CA ARG A 62 4.59 8.18 -3.52
C ARG A 62 3.27 8.66 -4.11
N ASP A 63 2.97 9.95 -3.99
CA ASP A 63 1.74 10.52 -4.55
C ASP A 63 1.66 10.34 -6.07
N ALA A 64 2.79 10.54 -6.76
CA ALA A 64 2.87 10.37 -8.21
C ALA A 64 2.67 8.90 -8.63
N ILE A 65 3.26 7.94 -7.89
CA ILE A 65 3.08 6.50 -8.11
C ILE A 65 1.61 6.10 -7.91
N ILE A 66 0.97 6.55 -6.83
CA ILE A 66 -0.44 6.21 -6.55
C ILE A 66 -1.35 6.73 -7.66
N LYS A 67 -1.21 8.00 -8.04
CA LYS A 67 -1.99 8.60 -9.13
C LYS A 67 -1.78 7.87 -10.45
N ALA A 68 -0.53 7.64 -10.84
CA ALA A 68 -0.20 6.93 -12.07
C ALA A 68 -0.77 5.51 -12.08
N CYS A 69 -0.71 4.79 -10.94
CA CYS A 69 -1.29 3.47 -10.83
C CYS A 69 -2.81 3.47 -11.04
N ILE A 70 -3.52 4.40 -10.39
CA ILE A 70 -4.99 4.51 -10.50
C ILE A 70 -5.41 4.90 -11.93
N GLU A 71 -4.72 5.85 -12.55
CA GLU A 71 -4.98 6.31 -13.91
C GLU A 71 -4.81 5.20 -14.96
N GLU A 72 -3.78 4.36 -14.79
CA GLU A 72 -3.43 3.30 -15.74
C GLU A 72 -4.04 1.92 -15.40
N ALA A 73 -4.75 1.82 -14.30
CA ALA A 73 -5.29 0.54 -13.80
C ALA A 73 -6.36 -0.09 -14.71
N GLY A 74 -6.88 0.64 -15.69
CA GLY A 74 -7.90 0.10 -16.63
C GLY A 74 -9.18 -0.38 -15.92
N GLY A 75 -9.58 0.27 -14.83
CA GLY A 75 -10.74 -0.10 -14.03
C GLY A 75 -10.46 -1.16 -12.96
N LYS A 76 -9.23 -1.68 -12.87
CA LYS A 76 -8.83 -2.60 -11.79
C LYS A 76 -8.73 -1.88 -10.45
N GLN A 77 -8.89 -2.63 -9.36
CA GLN A 77 -8.70 -2.09 -8.01
C GLN A 77 -7.23 -1.84 -7.70
N VAL A 78 -6.96 -0.80 -6.87
CA VAL A 78 -5.61 -0.46 -6.43
C VAL A 78 -5.56 -0.51 -4.91
N CYS A 79 -4.73 -1.40 -4.37
CA CYS A 79 -4.46 -1.57 -2.94
C CYS A 79 -3.05 -1.04 -2.63
N VAL A 80 -2.95 0.12 -2.00
CA VAL A 80 -1.67 0.84 -1.83
C VAL A 80 -0.92 0.38 -0.59
N GLY A 81 0.38 0.13 -0.70
CA GLY A 81 1.26 -0.08 0.44
C GLY A 81 1.46 1.21 1.24
N THR A 82 0.91 1.26 2.46
CA THR A 82 0.94 2.44 3.34
C THR A 82 1.56 2.16 4.71
N GLY A 83 1.98 0.91 4.96
CA GLY A 83 2.58 0.52 6.23
C GLY A 83 3.90 1.25 6.53
N HIS A 84 4.11 1.58 7.80
CA HIS A 84 5.33 2.18 8.30
C HIS A 84 5.53 1.78 9.77
N ASN A 85 6.79 1.73 10.25
CA ASN A 85 7.08 1.38 11.64
C ASN A 85 6.70 2.49 12.65
N ALA A 86 6.55 3.74 12.20
CA ALA A 86 5.96 4.83 12.99
C ALA A 86 4.46 4.91 12.71
N THR A 87 3.63 4.72 13.74
CA THR A 87 2.16 4.72 13.62
C THR A 87 1.62 6.01 13.01
N ALA A 88 2.11 7.17 13.44
CA ALA A 88 1.68 8.46 12.90
C ALA A 88 1.93 8.58 11.39
N LYS A 89 3.07 8.05 10.90
CA LYS A 89 3.41 8.04 9.47
C LYS A 89 2.50 7.07 8.70
N ALA A 90 2.26 5.88 9.24
CA ALA A 90 1.32 4.92 8.65
C ALA A 90 -0.09 5.51 8.52
N CYS A 91 -0.58 6.20 9.56
CA CYS A 91 -1.85 6.93 9.54
C CYS A 91 -1.89 7.99 8.45
N ALA A 92 -0.84 8.82 8.35
CA ALA A 92 -0.75 9.88 7.33
C ALA A 92 -0.74 9.30 5.90
N LEU A 93 0.07 8.26 5.65
CA LEU A 93 0.16 7.59 4.36
C LEU A 93 -1.17 6.93 3.96
N THR A 94 -1.86 6.29 4.92
CA THR A 94 -3.14 5.62 4.64
C THR A 94 -4.26 6.63 4.35
N ARG A 95 -4.32 7.72 5.11
CA ARG A 95 -5.22 8.84 4.81
C ARG A 95 -4.95 9.42 3.42
N ARG A 96 -3.67 9.63 3.09
CA ARG A 96 -3.28 10.17 1.80
C ARG A 96 -3.67 9.24 0.64
N ALA A 97 -3.51 7.92 0.80
CA ALA A 97 -3.96 6.95 -0.18
C ALA A 97 -5.49 7.01 -0.41
N LEU A 98 -6.28 7.13 0.66
CA LEU A 98 -7.73 7.33 0.58
C LEU A 98 -8.07 8.62 -0.20
N GLU A 99 -7.43 9.74 0.12
CA GLU A 99 -7.64 11.03 -0.56
C GLU A 99 -7.33 10.95 -2.06
N LEU A 100 -6.33 10.18 -2.44
CA LEU A 100 -5.92 9.97 -3.83
C LEU A 100 -6.80 8.95 -4.58
N GLY A 101 -7.75 8.31 -3.90
CA GLY A 101 -8.72 7.40 -4.53
C GLY A 101 -8.30 5.93 -4.53
N ALA A 102 -7.40 5.51 -3.65
CA ALA A 102 -7.09 4.10 -3.46
C ALA A 102 -8.34 3.30 -3.06
N HIS A 103 -8.41 2.04 -3.46
CA HIS A 103 -9.52 1.15 -3.15
C HIS A 103 -9.29 0.37 -1.85
N GLY A 104 -8.05 0.25 -1.41
CA GLY A 104 -7.64 -0.39 -0.18
C GLY A 104 -6.20 -0.06 0.19
N ALA A 105 -5.76 -0.47 1.37
CA ALA A 105 -4.40 -0.28 1.83
C ALA A 105 -3.78 -1.58 2.35
N LEU A 106 -2.52 -1.84 1.97
CA LEU A 106 -1.70 -2.92 2.48
C LEU A 106 -0.79 -2.35 3.57
N VAL A 107 -1.02 -2.75 4.82
CA VAL A 107 -0.29 -2.22 5.98
C VAL A 107 0.59 -3.30 6.58
N VAL A 108 1.90 -3.19 6.38
CA VAL A 108 2.87 -4.09 6.99
C VAL A 108 2.94 -3.86 8.50
N THR A 109 3.11 -4.94 9.27
CA THR A 109 3.38 -4.82 10.72
C THR A 109 4.63 -3.94 10.95
N PRO A 110 4.65 -3.10 12.00
CA PRO A 110 5.83 -2.29 12.31
C PRO A 110 7.10 -3.11 12.34
N TYR A 111 8.04 -2.76 11.47
CA TYR A 111 9.32 -3.43 11.30
C TYR A 111 10.40 -2.78 12.18
N TYR A 112 11.45 -3.52 12.51
CA TYR A 112 12.62 -3.08 13.28
C TYR A 112 12.35 -2.91 14.80
N ASN A 113 11.39 -2.09 15.21
CA ASN A 113 11.09 -1.74 16.60
C ASN A 113 10.30 -2.82 17.38
N LYS A 114 9.87 -3.91 16.73
CA LYS A 114 9.29 -5.14 17.33
C LYS A 114 8.28 -4.84 18.45
N PRO A 115 7.15 -4.20 18.15
CA PRO A 115 6.15 -3.88 19.16
C PRO A 115 5.55 -5.14 19.78
N MET A 116 5.17 -5.04 21.05
CA MET A 116 4.40 -6.10 21.73
C MET A 116 3.04 -6.31 21.05
N PRO A 117 2.38 -7.48 21.18
CA PRO A 117 1.09 -7.77 20.55
C PRO A 117 0.03 -6.68 20.76
N ARG A 118 -0.10 -6.16 22.00
CA ARG A 118 -1.00 -5.02 22.28
C ARG A 118 -0.66 -3.76 21.48
N GLY A 119 0.63 -3.54 21.21
CA GLY A 119 1.10 -2.41 20.38
C GLY A 119 0.75 -2.61 18.91
N LEU A 120 0.81 -3.85 18.39
CA LEU A 120 0.34 -4.18 17.03
C LEU A 120 -1.16 -3.88 16.88
N VAL A 121 -1.97 -4.32 17.84
CA VAL A 121 -3.42 -4.05 17.83
C VAL A 121 -3.68 -2.54 17.82
N ALA A 122 -3.04 -1.78 18.73
CA ALA A 122 -3.19 -0.33 18.80
C ALA A 122 -2.73 0.38 17.52
N HIS A 123 -1.64 -0.11 16.89
CA HIS A 123 -1.15 0.41 15.62
C HIS A 123 -2.20 0.27 14.50
N PHE A 124 -2.74 -0.94 14.30
CA PHE A 124 -3.74 -1.18 13.26
C PHE A 124 -5.06 -0.46 13.54
N ALA A 125 -5.49 -0.35 14.80
CA ALA A 125 -6.66 0.43 15.18
C ALA A 125 -6.49 1.90 14.78
N ALA A 126 -5.37 2.53 15.15
CA ALA A 126 -5.09 3.92 14.79
C ALA A 126 -5.04 4.15 13.27
N VAL A 127 -4.44 3.20 12.51
CA VAL A 127 -4.39 3.31 11.03
C VAL A 127 -5.79 3.19 10.42
N THR A 128 -6.65 2.30 10.95
CA THR A 128 -8.05 2.16 10.51
C THR A 128 -8.84 3.43 10.78
N GLU A 129 -8.69 4.02 11.98
CA GLU A 129 -9.36 5.26 12.36
C GLU A 129 -8.90 6.47 11.50
N ALA A 130 -7.66 6.45 11.05
CA ALA A 130 -7.11 7.53 10.23
C ALA A 130 -7.68 7.60 8.81
N ALA A 131 -8.25 6.49 8.29
CA ALA A 131 -8.82 6.40 6.94
C ALA A 131 -10.17 5.67 6.96
N PRO A 132 -11.24 6.29 7.51
CA PRO A 132 -12.54 5.66 7.66
C PRO A 132 -13.11 5.19 6.33
N GLY A 133 -13.53 3.94 6.27
CA GLY A 133 -14.13 3.33 5.07
C GLY A 133 -13.12 2.82 4.03
N LEU A 134 -11.81 3.00 4.23
CA LEU A 134 -10.80 2.36 3.40
C LEU A 134 -10.50 0.96 3.96
N PRO A 135 -10.76 -0.13 3.21
CA PRO A 135 -10.42 -1.48 3.65
C PRO A 135 -8.91 -1.65 3.83
N LEU A 136 -8.49 -2.33 4.91
CA LEU A 136 -7.09 -2.59 5.22
C LEU A 136 -6.76 -4.08 5.14
N ILE A 137 -5.62 -4.41 4.55
CA ILE A 137 -4.98 -5.72 4.65
C ILE A 137 -3.82 -5.63 5.62
N ALA A 138 -3.89 -6.34 6.74
CA ALA A 138 -2.76 -6.48 7.66
C ALA A 138 -1.73 -7.43 7.04
N TYR A 139 -0.56 -6.89 6.68
CA TYR A 139 0.52 -7.66 6.07
C TYR A 139 1.51 -8.13 7.15
N ASN A 140 1.49 -9.44 7.42
CA ASN A 140 2.34 -10.07 8.41
C ASN A 140 3.47 -10.85 7.73
N VAL A 141 4.71 -10.39 7.93
CA VAL A 141 5.91 -11.00 7.33
C VAL A 141 7.05 -11.06 8.35
N PRO A 142 6.98 -11.97 9.32
CA PRO A 142 7.89 -12.00 10.49
C PRO A 142 9.37 -12.01 10.13
N GLY A 143 9.75 -12.70 9.05
CA GLY A 143 11.14 -12.76 8.59
C GLY A 143 11.72 -11.41 8.14
N ARG A 144 10.87 -10.43 7.76
CA ARG A 144 11.30 -9.08 7.37
C ARG A 144 11.11 -8.06 8.48
N THR A 145 10.05 -8.20 9.27
CA THR A 145 9.68 -7.19 10.28
C THR A 145 10.24 -7.48 11.67
N GLY A 146 10.53 -8.74 11.96
CA GLY A 146 10.84 -9.20 13.31
C GLY A 146 9.62 -9.15 14.27
N SER A 147 8.44 -8.84 13.77
CA SER A 147 7.16 -8.84 14.48
C SER A 147 6.28 -9.94 13.92
N ASN A 148 5.44 -10.54 14.75
CA ASN A 148 4.49 -11.55 14.32
C ASN A 148 3.10 -11.23 14.85
N LEU A 149 2.15 -11.01 13.93
CA LEU A 149 0.74 -10.81 14.24
C LEU A 149 0.05 -12.18 14.16
N LEU A 150 -0.24 -12.76 15.31
CA LEU A 150 -0.91 -14.04 15.39
C LEU A 150 -2.43 -13.85 15.31
N PRO A 151 -3.16 -14.75 14.62
CA PRO A 151 -4.63 -14.84 14.76
C PRO A 151 -4.96 -15.22 16.21
N LYS A 152 -6.05 -14.67 16.75
CA LYS A 152 -6.54 -15.07 18.07
C LYS A 152 -7.30 -16.39 17.97
#